data_05fe89e86f1be9d4f8782525fe2ec4ec
#
_entry.id   05fe89e86f1be9d4f8782525fe2ec4ec
#
_cell.length_a   1.000
_cell.length_b   1.000
_cell.length_c   1.000
_cell.angle_alpha   90.00
_cell.angle_beta   90.00
_cell.angle_gamma   90.00
#
_symmetry.space_group_name_H-M   'P 1'
#
loop_
_entity.id
_entity.type
_entity.pdbx_description
1 polymer ?
#
loop_
_entity_poly.entity_id
_entity_poly.type
_entity_poly.pdbx_seq_one_letter_code
_entity_poly.pdbx_strand_id
1 'polypeptide(L)'
;MVRGDVHAIKLPRGRGRVQHGRRFAVVVQADDLLALSTIVICPTSSSTPPASFHPEVEVEDEPTRVMCEMVGAVDARALGEQIGHLALDEMRAVDEALQLVLDLG
;
A
#
# COMPACT_ATOMS: atom_id res chain seq x y z
N MET A 1 1.17 8.56 12.04
CA MET A 1 1.29 7.49 11.03
C MET A 1 1.89 6.27 11.68
N VAL A 2 1.30 5.13 11.47
CA VAL A 2 1.84 3.85 11.92
C VAL A 2 1.78 2.85 10.77
N ARG A 3 2.60 1.80 10.85
CA ARG A 3 2.61 0.72 9.87
C ARG A 3 1.22 0.10 9.76
N GLY A 4 0.73 -0.07 8.54
CA GLY A 4 -0.63 -0.57 8.31
C GLY A 4 -1.64 0.53 8.01
N ASP A 5 -1.29 1.80 8.24
CA ASP A 5 -2.17 2.89 7.86
C ASP A 5 -2.34 2.93 6.35
N VAL A 6 -3.56 3.27 5.92
CA VAL A 6 -3.87 3.43 4.50
C VAL A 6 -4.08 4.90 4.24
N HIS A 7 -3.37 5.42 3.24
CA HIS A 7 -3.42 6.83 2.88
C HIS A 7 -3.84 6.98 1.42
N ALA A 8 -4.53 8.06 1.13
CA ALA A 8 -4.64 8.50 -0.25
C ALA A 8 -3.25 8.85 -0.76
N ILE A 9 -2.96 8.58 -2.01
CA ILE A 9 -1.65 8.82 -2.58
C ILE A 9 -1.76 9.65 -3.83
N LYS A 10 -0.85 10.63 -3.97
CA LYS A 10 -0.73 11.45 -5.16
C LYS A 10 0.32 10.83 -6.06
N LEU A 11 -0.09 10.47 -7.27
CA LEU A 11 0.82 9.90 -8.25
C LEU A 11 1.30 10.97 -9.21
N PRO A 12 2.53 10.84 -9.77
CA PRO A 12 3.03 11.78 -10.76
C PRO A 12 2.11 11.82 -11.98
N ARG A 13 1.98 13.00 -12.57
CA ARG A 13 1.23 13.19 -13.79
C ARG A 13 2.01 12.77 -15.00
N GLY A 14 1.32 12.54 -16.10
CA GLY A 14 1.94 12.42 -17.40
C GLY A 14 2.50 11.07 -17.71
N ARG A 15 2.05 10.06 -17.05
CA ARG A 15 2.51 8.70 -17.26
C ARG A 15 1.50 7.88 -18.08
N GLY A 16 1.13 8.39 -19.23
CA GLY A 16 0.28 7.66 -20.12
C GLY A 16 -1.12 7.47 -19.58
N ARG A 17 -1.42 6.33 -19.04
CA ARG A 17 -2.79 6.07 -18.63
C ARG A 17 -3.17 6.82 -17.39
N VAL A 18 -4.19 7.64 -17.51
CA VAL A 18 -4.80 8.29 -16.36
C VAL A 18 -5.65 7.24 -15.67
N GLN A 19 -5.37 7.01 -14.42
CA GLN A 19 -6.24 6.18 -13.63
C GLN A 19 -7.29 7.07 -12.99
N HIS A 20 -8.53 6.73 -13.28
CA HIS A 20 -9.65 7.45 -12.72
C HIS A 20 -9.91 6.94 -11.31
N GLY A 21 -10.29 7.85 -10.43
CA GLY A 21 -10.63 7.53 -9.08
C GLY A 21 -9.48 7.71 -8.11
N ARG A 22 -9.78 7.47 -6.86
CA ARG A 22 -8.83 7.67 -5.76
C ARG A 22 -7.83 6.52 -5.73
N ARG A 23 -6.59 6.86 -5.45
CA ARG A 23 -5.52 5.89 -5.30
C ARG A 23 -5.11 5.83 -3.83
N PHE A 24 -4.84 4.62 -3.36
CA PHE A 24 -4.50 4.39 -1.96
C PHE A 24 -3.21 3.60 -1.86
N ALA A 25 -2.54 3.77 -0.73
CA ALA A 25 -1.31 3.06 -0.44
C ALA A 25 -1.32 2.63 1.03
N VAL A 26 -0.78 1.44 1.26
CA VAL A 26 -0.59 0.90 2.61
C VAL A 26 0.83 1.20 3.05
N VAL A 27 0.99 1.79 4.23
CA VAL A 27 2.31 2.03 4.84
C VAL A 27 2.84 0.70 5.34
N VAL A 28 3.99 0.29 4.81
CA VAL A 28 4.62 -0.97 5.22
C VAL A 28 5.98 -0.76 5.88
N GLN A 29 6.45 0.50 5.95
CA GLN A 29 7.70 0.83 6.62
C GLN A 29 7.60 0.61 8.12
N ALA A 30 8.68 0.15 8.73
CA ALA A 30 8.73 -0.04 10.19
C ALA A 30 8.41 1.25 10.92
N ASP A 31 7.65 1.15 12.02
CA ASP A 31 7.24 2.32 12.79
C ASP A 31 8.41 3.18 13.25
N ASP A 32 9.51 2.56 13.62
CA ASP A 32 10.69 3.29 14.11
C ASP A 32 11.34 4.15 13.03
N LEU A 33 10.99 3.95 11.77
CA LEU A 33 11.58 4.68 10.65
C LEU A 33 10.61 5.68 10.01
N LEU A 34 9.43 5.88 10.58
CA LEU A 34 8.40 6.72 9.95
C LEU A 34 8.69 8.22 10.03
N ALA A 35 9.73 8.61 10.75
CA ALA A 35 10.16 10.02 10.78
C ALA A 35 11.02 10.40 9.57
N LEU A 36 11.38 9.43 8.72
CA LEU A 36 12.14 9.72 7.52
C LEU A 36 11.31 10.50 6.49
N SER A 37 11.98 11.16 5.58
CA SER A 37 11.31 11.91 4.52
C SER A 37 10.74 11.03 3.42
N THR A 38 11.12 9.75 3.39
CA THR A 38 10.57 8.77 2.46
C THR A 38 9.89 7.66 3.24
N ILE A 39 8.78 7.17 2.69
CA ILE A 39 7.99 6.11 3.31
C ILE A 39 7.82 4.98 2.32
N VAL A 40 8.12 3.76 2.75
CA VAL A 40 7.90 2.56 1.93
C VAL A 40 6.44 2.17 2.03
N ILE A 41 5.81 2.03 0.87
CA ILE A 41 4.39 1.72 0.76
C ILE A 41 4.16 0.62 -0.27
N CYS A 42 2.97 0.04 -0.23
CA CYS A 42 2.43 -0.80 -1.29
C CYS A 42 1.15 -0.15 -1.80
N PRO A 43 1.03 0.09 -3.11
CA PRO A 43 -0.21 0.64 -3.65
C PRO A 43 -1.31 -0.42 -3.67
N THR A 44 -2.55 0.03 -3.75
CA THR A 44 -3.70 -0.87 -3.89
C THR A 44 -4.38 -0.67 -5.23
N SER A 45 -5.08 -1.71 -5.67
CA SER A 45 -5.91 -1.61 -6.87
C SER A 45 -7.05 -2.61 -6.77
N SER A 46 -8.26 -2.16 -7.04
CA SER A 46 -9.44 -3.03 -7.05
C SER A 46 -9.53 -3.84 -8.35
N SER A 47 -8.78 -3.47 -9.37
CA SER A 47 -8.80 -4.14 -10.67
C SER A 47 -7.66 -5.14 -10.86
N THR A 48 -6.73 -5.24 -9.91
CA THR A 48 -5.64 -6.18 -10.03
C THR A 48 -6.13 -7.61 -9.80
N PRO A 49 -5.64 -8.60 -10.56
CA PRO A 49 -6.13 -9.97 -10.41
C PRO A 49 -5.68 -10.62 -9.11
N PRO A 50 -6.40 -11.64 -8.66
CA PRO A 50 -5.97 -12.42 -7.49
C PRO A 50 -4.62 -13.06 -7.71
N ALA A 51 -3.77 -13.04 -6.69
CA ALA A 51 -2.48 -13.70 -6.70
C ALA A 51 -2.01 -13.82 -5.25
N SER A 52 -1.06 -14.73 -5.01
CA SER A 52 -0.51 -14.90 -3.66
C SER A 52 0.15 -13.64 -3.12
N PHE A 53 0.60 -12.75 -4.01
CA PHE A 53 1.22 -11.47 -3.63
C PHE A 53 0.26 -10.28 -3.79
N HIS A 54 -1.05 -10.54 -3.97
CA HIS A 54 -2.09 -9.52 -4.02
C HIS A 54 -3.15 -9.80 -2.95
N PRO A 55 -2.80 -9.67 -1.66
CA PRO A 55 -3.78 -9.95 -0.60
C PRO A 55 -4.97 -8.99 -0.68
N GLU A 56 -6.15 -9.55 -0.46
CA GLU A 56 -7.37 -8.74 -0.45
C GLU A 56 -7.55 -8.10 0.91
N VAL A 57 -7.89 -6.83 0.90
CA VAL A 57 -8.16 -6.05 2.12
C VAL A 57 -9.38 -5.18 1.87
N GLU A 58 -9.93 -4.60 2.93
CA GLU A 58 -11.01 -3.64 2.83
C GLU A 58 -10.50 -2.25 3.13
N VAL A 59 -10.84 -1.31 2.26
CA VAL A 59 -10.53 0.11 2.45
C VAL A 59 -11.82 0.87 2.21
N GLU A 60 -12.27 1.60 3.20
CA GLU A 60 -13.54 2.34 3.16
C GLU A 60 -14.70 1.41 2.80
N ASP A 61 -14.74 0.23 3.43
CA ASP A 61 -15.79 -0.79 3.23
C ASP A 61 -15.84 -1.37 1.82
N GLU A 62 -14.80 -1.15 1.02
CA GLU A 62 -14.70 -1.69 -0.34
C GLU A 62 -13.54 -2.66 -0.43
N PRO A 63 -13.72 -3.81 -1.07
CA PRO A 63 -12.60 -4.73 -1.28
C PRO A 63 -11.61 -4.16 -2.29
N THR A 64 -10.34 -4.35 -2.00
CA THR A 64 -9.26 -3.99 -2.91
C THR A 64 -8.12 -4.96 -2.68
N ARG A 65 -7.07 -4.87 -3.49
CA ARG A 65 -5.91 -5.74 -3.34
C ARG A 65 -4.66 -4.92 -3.19
N VAL A 66 -3.80 -5.35 -2.28
CA VAL A 66 -2.51 -4.70 -2.06
C VAL A 66 -1.52 -5.30 -3.06
N MET A 67 -0.90 -4.46 -3.86
CA MET A 67 0.07 -4.90 -4.88
C MET A 67 1.46 -4.94 -4.25
N CYS A 68 1.79 -6.05 -3.61
CA CYS A 68 3.05 -6.16 -2.86
C CYS A 68 4.27 -6.19 -3.77
N GLU A 69 4.13 -6.60 -5.02
CA GLU A 69 5.23 -6.54 -5.98
C GLU A 69 5.59 -5.10 -6.39
N MET A 70 4.71 -4.15 -6.07
CA MET A 70 4.94 -2.75 -6.35
C MET A 70 5.46 -1.98 -5.13
N VAL A 71 5.94 -2.71 -4.13
CA VAL A 71 6.50 -2.09 -2.93
C VAL A 71 7.60 -1.12 -3.30
N GLY A 72 7.58 0.06 -2.70
CA GLY A 72 8.59 1.06 -3.01
C GLY A 72 8.45 2.28 -2.13
N ALA A 73 9.46 3.14 -2.20
CA ALA A 73 9.51 4.34 -1.39
C ALA A 73 8.91 5.53 -2.14
N VAL A 74 8.14 6.32 -1.43
CA VAL A 74 7.62 7.59 -1.94
C VAL A 74 8.04 8.70 -0.99
N ASP A 75 8.06 9.92 -1.48
CA ASP A 75 8.22 11.10 -0.62
C ASP A 75 7.03 11.14 0.34
N ALA A 76 7.30 11.39 1.62
CA ALA A 76 6.23 11.44 2.61
C ALA A 76 5.14 12.45 2.24
N ARG A 77 5.50 13.50 1.49
CA ARG A 77 4.53 14.51 1.03
C ARG A 77 3.59 13.99 -0.05
N ALA A 78 3.89 12.84 -0.65
CA ALA A 78 3.00 12.21 -1.61
C ALA A 78 1.82 11.52 -0.93
N LEU A 79 1.94 11.25 0.36
CA LEU A 79 0.87 10.64 1.14
C LEU A 79 -0.12 11.72 1.56
N GLY A 80 -1.37 11.52 1.19
CA GLY A 80 -2.44 12.42 1.55
C GLY A 80 -3.12 12.02 2.84
N GLU A 81 -4.42 12.19 2.87
CA GLU A 81 -5.23 11.89 4.04
C GLU A 81 -5.15 10.42 4.41
N GLN A 82 -5.07 10.14 5.72
CA GLN A 82 -5.25 8.78 6.19
C GLN A 82 -6.73 8.44 6.11
N ILE A 83 -7.02 7.33 5.44
CA ILE A 83 -8.39 6.90 5.21
C ILE A 83 -8.74 5.59 5.90
N GLY A 84 -7.77 4.94 6.52
CA GLY A 84 -8.02 3.69 7.21
C GLY A 84 -6.77 3.09 7.80
N HIS A 85 -6.94 1.89 8.32
CA HIS A 85 -5.87 1.11 8.92
C HIS A 85 -6.23 -0.35 8.74
N LEU A 86 -5.30 -1.16 8.27
CA LEU A 86 -5.54 -2.58 8.03
C LEU A 86 -5.76 -3.32 9.36
N ALA A 87 -6.67 -4.27 9.33
CA ALA A 87 -6.84 -5.19 10.45
C ALA A 87 -5.61 -6.08 10.61
N LEU A 88 -5.46 -6.69 11.77
CA LEU A 88 -4.28 -7.51 12.06
C LEU A 88 -4.09 -8.64 11.07
N ASP A 89 -5.17 -9.35 10.73
CA ASP A 89 -5.12 -10.46 9.77
C ASP A 89 -4.78 -9.97 8.36
N GLU A 90 -5.28 -8.79 7.99
CA GLU A 90 -4.94 -8.18 6.70
C GLU A 90 -3.46 -7.81 6.65
N MET A 91 -2.93 -7.25 7.73
CA MET A 91 -1.52 -6.88 7.78
C MET A 91 -0.62 -8.11 7.75
N ARG A 92 -1.03 -9.20 8.40
CA ARG A 92 -0.30 -10.46 8.32
C ARG A 92 -0.23 -10.98 6.90
N ALA A 93 -1.33 -10.89 6.15
CA ALA A 93 -1.34 -11.31 4.75
C ALA A 93 -0.41 -10.44 3.90
N VAL A 94 -0.35 -9.15 4.18
CA VAL A 94 0.59 -8.26 3.50
C VAL A 94 2.03 -8.64 3.84
N ASP A 95 2.32 -8.93 5.11
CA ASP A 95 3.66 -9.35 5.53
C ASP A 95 4.09 -10.64 4.83
N GLU A 96 3.20 -11.63 4.75
CA GLU A 96 3.50 -12.88 4.06
C GLU A 96 3.76 -12.64 2.56
N ALA A 97 2.96 -11.78 1.94
CA ALA A 97 3.14 -11.45 0.53
C ALA A 97 4.47 -10.73 0.29
N LEU A 98 4.86 -9.84 1.20
CA LEU A 98 6.15 -9.15 1.09
C LEU A 98 7.32 -10.11 1.27
N GLN A 99 7.21 -11.07 2.19
CA GLN A 99 8.22 -12.10 2.33
C GLN A 99 8.40 -12.89 1.05
N LEU A 100 7.29 -13.20 0.38
CA LEU A 100 7.32 -13.91 -0.89
C LEU A 100 7.97 -13.06 -1.99
N VAL A 101 7.52 -11.82 -2.13
CA VAL A 101 8.00 -10.93 -3.19
C VAL A 101 9.48 -10.61 -3.04
N LEU A 102 9.93 -10.41 -1.80
CA LEU A 102 11.30 -10.01 -1.51
C LEU A 102 12.21 -11.19 -1.16
N ASP A 103 11.66 -12.40 -1.19
CA ASP A 103 12.42 -13.62 -0.89
C ASP A 103 13.10 -13.56 0.49
N LEU A 104 12.34 -13.15 1.49
CA LEU A 104 12.87 -12.99 2.85
C LEU A 104 12.69 -14.24 3.71
N GLY A 105 12.67 -15.36 3.11
CA GLY A 105 12.68 -16.62 3.81
C GLY A 105 11.42 -17.02 4.50
#